data_c5bf5c9700862a97695a3f72465fdea7
#
_entry.id   c5bf5c9700862a97695a3f72465fdea7
#
_cell.length_a   1.000
_cell.length_b   1.000
_cell.length_c   1.000
_cell.angle_alpha   90.00
_cell.angle_beta   90.00
_cell.angle_gamma   90.00
#
_symmetry.space_group_name_H-M   'P 1'
#
loop_
_entity.id
_entity.type
_entity.pdbx_description
1 polymer ?
#
loop_
_entity_poly.entity_id
_entity_poly.type
_entity_poly.pdbx_seq_one_letter_code
_entity_poly.pdbx_strand_id
1 'polypeptide(L)'
;NHYALYAVNAPVDGFDTDRDSFLGAYGENSAPEVVVSDQSKNSIASGWAPVGSHHLKVSLAPGESKTFVFILAYIENPVEEKWIGRAEDGKINRTRAEALMKEFDTKEKSEAALAELKKYWDELLSHFTVSSSEEKLDRMVNIWHQYQCMVTFNMSRSASYFESGIGRGMGFRDSCQDLLGFVHLIPERARERILDIAATQ
;
A
#
# COMPACT_ATOMS: atom_id res chain seq x y z
N ASN A 1 0.15 11.24 13.96
CA ASN A 1 -0.38 9.91 14.33
C ASN A 1 -0.28 8.88 13.19
N HIS A 2 0.24 9.28 12.01
CA HIS A 2 0.46 8.42 10.87
C HIS A 2 1.94 8.11 10.70
N TYR A 3 2.27 6.89 10.24
CA TYR A 3 3.64 6.52 9.89
C TYR A 3 3.66 5.38 8.88
N ALA A 4 4.72 5.30 8.10
CA ALA A 4 4.99 4.16 7.22
C ALA A 4 5.72 3.07 8.02
N LEU A 5 5.33 1.83 7.79
CA LEU A 5 6.03 0.64 8.24
C LEU A 5 6.73 0.00 7.05
N TYR A 6 8.04 -0.23 7.18
CA TYR A 6 8.78 -1.13 6.31
C TYR A 6 9.46 -2.18 7.17
N ALA A 7 9.12 -3.44 6.98
CA ALA A 7 9.56 -4.53 7.84
C ALA A 7 9.91 -5.78 7.02
N VAL A 8 10.64 -6.69 7.63
CA VAL A 8 10.95 -8.01 7.08
C VAL A 8 10.89 -9.07 8.19
N ASN A 9 10.53 -10.29 7.84
CA ASN A 9 10.41 -11.43 8.76
C ASN A 9 11.75 -12.09 9.12
N ALA A 10 12.84 -11.33 9.14
CA ALA A 10 14.18 -11.80 9.46
C ALA A 10 14.94 -10.78 10.30
N PRO A 11 15.98 -11.19 11.05
CA PRO A 11 16.91 -10.26 11.66
C PRO A 11 17.56 -9.35 10.61
N VAL A 12 17.64 -8.07 10.91
CA VAL A 12 18.20 -7.04 10.04
C VAL A 12 19.60 -6.70 10.54
N ASP A 13 20.62 -6.91 9.69
CA ASP A 13 22.02 -6.61 10.01
C ASP A 13 22.33 -5.11 9.88
N GLY A 14 21.57 -4.41 9.04
CA GLY A 14 21.68 -2.97 8.85
C GLY A 14 20.49 -2.41 8.07
N PHE A 15 20.34 -1.11 8.09
CA PHE A 15 19.23 -0.42 7.40
C PHE A 15 19.66 0.95 6.90
N ASP A 16 18.90 1.51 5.96
CA ASP A 16 19.00 2.90 5.56
C ASP A 16 17.60 3.46 5.27
N THR A 17 17.35 4.67 5.75
CA THR A 17 16.10 5.38 5.49
C THR A 17 16.29 6.72 4.78
N ASP A 18 17.53 7.23 4.72
CA ASP A 18 17.91 8.42 3.96
C ASP A 18 18.41 8.03 2.56
N ARG A 19 17.72 8.53 1.52
CA ARG A 19 18.01 8.18 0.14
C ARG A 19 19.39 8.64 -0.32
N ASP A 20 19.79 9.84 0.05
CA ASP A 20 21.07 10.41 -0.40
C ASP A 20 22.23 9.66 0.24
N SER A 21 22.09 9.30 1.51
CA SER A 21 23.04 8.42 2.20
C SER A 21 23.09 7.03 1.58
N PHE A 22 21.94 6.47 1.19
CA PHE A 22 21.85 5.14 0.57
C PHE A 22 22.51 5.13 -0.82
N LEU A 23 22.19 6.12 -1.66
CA LEU A 23 22.74 6.20 -3.03
C LEU A 23 24.20 6.61 -3.05
N GLY A 24 24.62 7.48 -2.15
CA GLY A 24 25.92 8.19 -2.20
C GLY A 24 25.84 9.49 -2.99
N ALA A 25 26.84 10.33 -2.83
CA ALA A 25 26.84 11.72 -3.31
C ALA A 25 26.62 11.90 -4.83
N TYR A 26 26.97 10.91 -5.64
CA TYR A 26 26.78 10.90 -7.10
C TYR A 26 26.23 9.54 -7.56
N GLY A 27 25.62 8.77 -6.65
CA GLY A 27 25.12 7.45 -6.91
C GLY A 27 23.80 7.44 -7.65
N GLU A 28 23.55 6.37 -8.38
CA GLU A 28 22.31 6.13 -9.10
C GLU A 28 21.55 4.93 -8.52
N ASN A 29 20.27 4.81 -8.83
CA ASN A 29 19.44 3.67 -8.40
C ASN A 29 19.98 2.32 -8.94
N SER A 30 20.72 2.34 -10.04
CA SER A 30 21.32 1.15 -10.64
C SER A 30 22.51 0.60 -9.85
N ALA A 31 23.21 1.44 -9.07
CA ALA A 31 24.39 1.08 -8.29
C ALA A 31 24.49 1.92 -7.00
N PRO A 32 23.57 1.74 -6.04
CA PRO A 32 23.61 2.47 -4.76
C PRO A 32 24.92 2.15 -4.03
N GLU A 33 25.56 3.17 -3.45
CA GLU A 33 26.81 3.03 -2.72
C GLU A 33 26.74 1.98 -1.62
N VAL A 34 25.66 1.95 -0.85
CA VAL A 34 25.39 0.98 0.22
C VAL A 34 25.39 -0.47 -0.31
N VAL A 35 24.83 -0.69 -1.51
CA VAL A 35 24.77 -2.01 -2.12
C VAL A 35 26.15 -2.41 -2.68
N VAL A 36 26.84 -1.48 -3.34
CA VAL A 36 28.16 -1.73 -3.94
C VAL A 36 29.21 -1.99 -2.87
N SER A 37 29.14 -1.27 -1.75
CA SER A 37 30.10 -1.41 -0.64
C SER A 37 29.76 -2.55 0.34
N ASP A 38 28.56 -3.16 0.23
CA ASP A 38 28.03 -4.12 1.21
C ASP A 38 28.00 -3.55 2.66
N GLN A 39 27.75 -2.25 2.80
CA GLN A 39 27.78 -1.55 4.09
C GLN A 39 26.61 -0.60 4.24
N SER A 40 25.65 -0.97 5.10
CA SER A 40 24.60 -0.05 5.54
C SER A 40 25.18 1.06 6.41
N LYS A 41 24.68 2.25 6.21
CA LYS A 41 25.06 3.45 7.01
C LYS A 41 24.18 3.64 8.23
N ASN A 42 23.10 2.85 8.36
CA ASN A 42 22.06 2.99 9.39
C ASN A 42 21.50 4.42 9.43
N SER A 43 21.36 5.01 8.26
CA SER A 43 20.92 6.40 8.09
C SER A 43 19.45 6.57 8.46
N ILE A 44 19.12 7.74 8.99
CA ILE A 44 17.76 8.12 9.36
C ILE A 44 17.37 9.34 8.55
N ALA A 45 16.32 9.21 7.74
CA ALA A 45 15.77 10.30 6.94
C ALA A 45 15.18 11.39 7.84
N SER A 46 15.41 12.64 7.47
CA SER A 46 14.83 13.82 8.12
C SER A 46 14.03 14.62 7.11
N GLY A 47 12.82 14.15 6.81
CA GLY A 47 11.81 14.90 6.06
C GLY A 47 11.96 14.97 4.55
N TRP A 48 13.06 14.50 3.95
CA TRP A 48 13.28 14.55 2.51
C TRP A 48 13.62 13.19 1.91
N ALA A 49 12.97 12.87 0.79
CA ALA A 49 13.23 11.69 -0.03
C ALA A 49 13.56 10.41 0.77
N PRO A 50 12.67 9.90 1.62
CA PRO A 50 12.93 8.71 2.39
C PRO A 50 13.07 7.47 1.48
N VAL A 51 13.87 6.51 1.93
CA VAL A 51 13.97 5.16 1.35
C VAL A 51 13.77 4.13 2.46
N GLY A 52 13.31 2.94 2.12
CA GLY A 52 13.29 1.79 3.03
C GLY A 52 14.28 0.74 2.54
N SER A 53 15.39 0.55 3.24
CA SER A 53 16.38 -0.47 2.92
C SER A 53 16.68 -1.31 4.15
N HIS A 54 16.72 -2.64 3.96
CA HIS A 54 17.19 -3.61 4.94
C HIS A 54 18.37 -4.38 4.37
N HIS A 55 19.44 -4.47 5.13
CA HIS A 55 20.58 -5.32 4.83
C HIS A 55 20.45 -6.63 5.62
N LEU A 56 20.43 -7.74 4.91
CA LEU A 56 20.32 -9.09 5.48
C LEU A 56 21.50 -9.93 5.03
N LYS A 57 22.27 -10.49 5.97
CA LYS A 57 23.33 -11.44 5.68
C LYS A 57 22.77 -12.84 5.64
N VAL A 58 22.89 -13.48 4.50
CA VAL A 58 22.31 -14.80 4.25
C VAL A 58 23.37 -15.77 3.78
N SER A 59 23.45 -16.92 4.43
CA SER A 59 24.27 -18.05 3.96
C SER A 59 23.35 -19.20 3.58
N LEU A 60 23.56 -19.76 2.39
CA LEU A 60 22.77 -20.87 1.85
C LEU A 60 23.70 -22.03 1.49
N ALA A 61 23.35 -23.23 1.92
CA ALA A 61 24.02 -24.46 1.46
C ALA A 61 23.56 -24.81 0.02
N PRO A 62 24.32 -25.65 -0.72
CA PRO A 62 23.88 -26.09 -2.05
C PRO A 62 22.47 -26.72 -2.02
N GLY A 63 21.58 -26.21 -2.84
CA GLY A 63 20.18 -26.66 -2.92
C GLY A 63 19.25 -26.06 -1.86
N GLU A 64 19.76 -25.27 -0.92
CA GLU A 64 18.94 -24.56 0.08
C GLU A 64 18.29 -23.32 -0.53
N SER A 65 17.08 -23.03 -0.08
CA SER A 65 16.34 -21.79 -0.39
C SER A 65 15.81 -21.15 0.87
N LYS A 66 15.72 -19.81 0.89
CA LYS A 66 15.13 -19.04 1.99
C LYS A 66 14.17 -18.00 1.43
N THR A 67 13.02 -17.90 2.05
CA THR A 67 11.99 -16.93 1.66
C THR A 67 11.94 -15.81 2.68
N PHE A 68 11.91 -14.57 2.20
CA PHE A 68 11.70 -13.39 3.01
C PHE A 68 10.36 -12.76 2.64
N VAL A 69 9.65 -12.27 3.66
CA VAL A 69 8.42 -11.49 3.50
C VAL A 69 8.73 -10.05 3.91
N PHE A 70 8.63 -9.15 2.94
CA PHE A 70 8.73 -7.72 3.18
C PHE A 70 7.34 -7.11 3.27
N ILE A 71 7.15 -6.24 4.24
CA ILE A 71 5.89 -5.56 4.50
C ILE A 71 6.11 -4.06 4.36
N LEU A 72 5.39 -3.43 3.44
CA LEU A 72 5.26 -1.99 3.34
C LEU A 72 3.81 -1.64 3.69
N ALA A 73 3.62 -0.86 4.74
CA ALA A 73 2.29 -0.50 5.20
C ALA A 73 2.18 0.94 5.68
N TYR A 74 0.98 1.45 5.65
CA TYR A 74 0.58 2.69 6.28
C TYR A 74 -0.13 2.37 7.59
N ILE A 75 0.30 2.99 8.68
CA ILE A 75 -0.26 2.79 10.02
C ILE A 75 -0.82 4.12 10.52
N GLU A 76 -2.04 4.06 11.03
CA GLU A 76 -2.67 5.17 11.70
C GLU A 76 -3.02 4.80 13.15
N ASN A 77 -2.45 5.53 14.10
CA ASN A 77 -2.86 5.44 15.50
C ASN A 77 -3.94 6.49 15.78
N PRO A 78 -4.86 6.25 16.72
CA PRO A 78 -5.65 7.35 17.30
C PRO A 78 -4.72 8.45 17.81
N VAL A 79 -5.17 9.69 17.78
CA VAL A 79 -4.35 10.84 18.17
C VAL A 79 -3.86 10.68 19.61
N GLU A 80 -4.71 10.17 20.48
CA GLU A 80 -4.45 9.95 21.91
C GLU A 80 -3.45 8.81 22.15
N GLU A 81 -3.37 7.86 21.22
CA GLU A 81 -2.49 6.70 21.30
C GLU A 81 -1.23 6.84 20.43
N LYS A 82 -0.92 8.04 19.98
CA LYS A 82 0.23 8.28 19.10
C LYS A 82 1.55 7.82 19.71
N TRP A 83 1.71 8.05 21.02
CA TRP A 83 2.95 7.79 21.74
C TRP A 83 2.79 6.66 22.77
N ILE A 84 3.89 5.94 23.03
CA ILE A 84 4.02 5.10 24.22
C ILE A 84 4.63 5.95 25.32
N GLY A 85 3.90 6.10 26.43
CA GLY A 85 4.35 6.97 27.52
C GLY A 85 4.12 8.45 27.21
N ARG A 86 5.11 9.29 27.55
CA ARG A 86 5.02 10.73 27.33
C ARG A 86 5.41 11.09 25.89
N ALA A 87 4.75 12.09 25.32
CA ALA A 87 5.10 12.62 23.99
C ALA A 87 6.58 13.10 23.91
N GLU A 88 7.12 13.56 25.03
CA GLU A 88 8.51 14.02 25.17
C GLU A 88 9.53 12.89 24.93
N ASP A 89 9.16 11.63 25.20
CA ASP A 89 10.03 10.48 24.99
C ASP A 89 10.16 10.11 23.50
N GLY A 90 9.33 10.69 22.63
CA GLY A 90 9.37 10.50 21.18
C GLY A 90 9.15 9.08 20.68
N LYS A 91 8.62 8.19 21.52
CA LYS A 91 8.39 6.79 21.17
C LYS A 91 7.01 6.58 20.56
N ILE A 92 6.97 6.42 19.24
CA ILE A 92 5.73 6.10 18.53
C ILE A 92 5.16 4.77 19.02
N ASN A 93 3.85 4.70 19.21
CA ASN A 93 3.13 3.48 19.51
C ASN A 93 3.15 2.53 18.30
N ARG A 94 3.81 1.39 18.45
CA ARG A 94 4.01 0.38 17.40
C ARG A 94 3.05 -0.80 17.50
N THR A 95 2.13 -0.80 18.45
CA THR A 95 1.25 -1.95 18.72
C THR A 95 0.51 -2.42 17.45
N ARG A 96 -0.04 -1.49 16.67
CA ARG A 96 -0.73 -1.80 15.41
C ARG A 96 0.22 -2.33 14.34
N ALA A 97 1.42 -1.76 14.23
CA ALA A 97 2.44 -2.23 13.31
C ALA A 97 2.91 -3.66 13.64
N GLU A 98 3.14 -3.94 14.93
CA GLU A 98 3.54 -5.27 15.38
C GLU A 98 2.45 -6.31 15.19
N ALA A 99 1.18 -5.94 15.34
CA ALA A 99 0.05 -6.80 15.02
C ALA A 99 -0.01 -7.14 13.53
N LEU A 100 0.12 -6.12 12.66
CA LEU A 100 0.15 -6.31 11.22
C LEU A 100 1.33 -7.17 10.77
N MET A 101 2.51 -6.96 11.36
CA MET A 101 3.68 -7.80 11.06
C MET A 101 3.42 -9.27 11.37
N LYS A 102 2.78 -9.59 12.49
CA LYS A 102 2.43 -10.97 12.87
C LYS A 102 1.38 -11.61 11.96
N GLU A 103 0.55 -10.80 11.33
CA GLU A 103 -0.47 -11.25 10.38
C GLU A 103 0.15 -11.76 9.08
N PHE A 104 1.29 -11.20 8.64
CA PHE A 104 1.94 -11.51 7.36
C PHE A 104 3.38 -12.04 7.48
N ASP A 105 3.84 -12.44 8.66
CA ASP A 105 5.26 -12.76 8.94
C ASP A 105 5.76 -14.05 8.31
N THR A 106 4.89 -14.87 7.69
CA THR A 106 5.30 -16.09 7.01
C THR A 106 4.83 -16.13 5.56
N LYS A 107 5.50 -16.96 4.76
CA LYS A 107 5.12 -17.20 3.36
C LYS A 107 3.68 -17.71 3.27
N GLU A 108 3.30 -18.66 4.11
CA GLU A 108 1.99 -19.30 4.11
C GLU A 108 0.87 -18.28 4.43
N LYS A 109 1.10 -17.40 5.41
CA LYS A 109 0.14 -16.33 5.74
C LYS A 109 -0.01 -15.33 4.60
N SER A 110 1.10 -14.94 3.96
CA SER A 110 1.07 -14.02 2.82
C SER A 110 0.35 -14.65 1.61
N GLU A 111 0.57 -15.94 1.34
CA GLU A 111 -0.13 -16.69 0.28
C GLU A 111 -1.62 -16.84 0.58
N ALA A 112 -1.98 -17.09 1.85
CA ALA A 112 -3.38 -17.15 2.27
C ALA A 112 -4.10 -15.80 2.07
N ALA A 113 -3.47 -14.71 2.49
CA ALA A 113 -4.00 -13.36 2.30
C ALA A 113 -4.19 -13.02 0.81
N LEU A 114 -3.24 -13.42 -0.05
CA LEU A 114 -3.38 -13.25 -1.50
C LEU A 114 -4.55 -14.08 -2.05
N ALA A 115 -4.74 -15.30 -1.56
CA ALA A 115 -5.87 -16.14 -1.96
C ALA A 115 -7.21 -15.53 -1.54
N GLU A 116 -7.32 -14.98 -0.32
CA GLU A 116 -8.50 -14.25 0.15
C GLU A 116 -8.78 -13.00 -0.70
N LEU A 117 -7.74 -12.23 -1.03
CA LEU A 117 -7.89 -11.08 -1.93
C LEU A 117 -8.40 -11.48 -3.31
N LYS A 118 -7.88 -12.57 -3.87
CA LYS A 118 -8.36 -13.09 -5.16
C LYS A 118 -9.83 -13.51 -5.07
N LYS A 119 -10.19 -14.23 -4.02
CA LYS A 119 -11.59 -14.63 -3.78
C LYS A 119 -12.51 -13.43 -3.69
N TYR A 120 -12.11 -12.39 -2.93
CA TYR A 120 -12.87 -11.14 -2.84
C TYR A 120 -13.13 -10.51 -4.22
N TRP A 121 -12.10 -10.43 -5.08
CA TRP A 121 -12.26 -9.88 -6.41
C TRP A 121 -13.12 -10.75 -7.32
N ASP A 122 -12.96 -12.06 -7.26
CA ASP A 122 -13.77 -13.01 -8.04
C ASP A 122 -15.25 -12.91 -7.65
N GLU A 123 -15.56 -12.84 -6.36
CA GLU A 123 -16.92 -12.63 -5.85
C GLU A 123 -17.48 -11.27 -6.31
N LEU A 124 -16.73 -10.20 -6.13
CA LEU A 124 -17.15 -8.85 -6.50
C LEU A 124 -17.45 -8.74 -8.00
N LEU A 125 -16.53 -9.18 -8.85
CA LEU A 125 -16.68 -9.10 -10.30
C LEU A 125 -17.75 -10.05 -10.85
N SER A 126 -18.12 -11.09 -10.11
CA SER A 126 -19.19 -12.03 -10.51
C SER A 126 -20.60 -11.43 -10.50
N HIS A 127 -20.78 -10.26 -9.88
CA HIS A 127 -22.09 -9.60 -9.82
C HIS A 127 -22.58 -9.08 -11.18
N PHE A 128 -21.66 -8.89 -12.12
CA PHE A 128 -21.99 -8.46 -13.47
C PHE A 128 -21.04 -9.13 -14.46
N THR A 129 -21.58 -10.02 -15.29
CA THR A 129 -20.80 -10.76 -16.28
C THR A 129 -21.45 -10.73 -17.64
N VAL A 130 -20.66 -10.59 -18.68
CA VAL A 130 -21.03 -10.65 -20.09
C VAL A 130 -20.26 -11.80 -20.73
N SER A 131 -20.94 -12.55 -21.59
CA SER A 131 -20.32 -13.59 -22.42
C SER A 131 -20.71 -13.35 -23.88
N SER A 132 -19.72 -13.16 -24.74
CA SER A 132 -19.90 -12.91 -26.15
C SER A 132 -18.96 -13.78 -26.99
N SER A 133 -18.99 -13.61 -28.30
CA SER A 133 -18.02 -14.24 -29.21
C SER A 133 -16.66 -13.53 -29.26
N GLU A 134 -16.51 -12.37 -28.59
CA GLU A 134 -15.30 -11.56 -28.57
C GLU A 134 -14.68 -11.53 -27.16
N GLU A 135 -13.69 -12.39 -26.94
CA GLU A 135 -13.02 -12.55 -25.63
C GLU A 135 -12.44 -11.24 -25.09
N LYS A 136 -11.93 -10.36 -25.95
CA LYS A 136 -11.35 -9.08 -25.53
C LYS A 136 -12.42 -8.15 -24.98
N LEU A 137 -13.60 -8.15 -25.59
CA LEU A 137 -14.75 -7.41 -25.10
C LEU A 137 -15.18 -7.91 -23.73
N ASP A 138 -15.29 -9.24 -23.58
CA ASP A 138 -15.66 -9.87 -22.32
C ASP A 138 -14.67 -9.50 -21.20
N ARG A 139 -13.37 -9.55 -21.48
CA ARG A 139 -12.34 -9.15 -20.52
C ARG A 139 -12.42 -7.67 -20.13
N MET A 140 -12.64 -6.81 -21.11
CA MET A 140 -12.81 -5.37 -20.86
C MET A 140 -14.01 -5.11 -19.96
N VAL A 141 -15.16 -5.70 -20.27
CA VAL A 141 -16.41 -5.46 -19.52
C VAL A 141 -16.38 -6.13 -18.14
N ASN A 142 -15.96 -7.37 -18.07
CA ASN A 142 -16.06 -8.17 -16.83
C ASN A 142 -14.99 -7.81 -15.78
N ILE A 143 -13.86 -7.23 -16.21
CA ILE A 143 -12.73 -6.94 -15.32
C ILE A 143 -12.38 -5.46 -15.34
N TRP A 144 -11.89 -4.96 -16.48
CA TRP A 144 -11.23 -3.66 -16.53
C TRP A 144 -12.16 -2.48 -16.29
N HIS A 145 -13.36 -2.48 -16.88
CA HIS A 145 -14.32 -1.39 -16.65
C HIS A 145 -14.77 -1.32 -15.20
N GLN A 146 -15.10 -2.46 -14.62
CA GLN A 146 -15.57 -2.55 -13.23
C GLN A 146 -14.46 -2.14 -12.25
N TYR A 147 -13.25 -2.66 -12.45
CA TYR A 147 -12.08 -2.27 -11.66
C TYR A 147 -11.81 -0.77 -11.77
N GLN A 148 -11.79 -0.23 -12.99
CA GLN A 148 -11.49 1.18 -13.23
C GLN A 148 -12.53 2.11 -12.61
N CYS A 149 -13.81 1.77 -12.70
CA CYS A 149 -14.87 2.54 -12.05
C CYS A 149 -14.71 2.54 -10.52
N MET A 150 -14.40 1.38 -9.93
CA MET A 150 -14.19 1.29 -8.50
C MET A 150 -12.95 2.05 -8.02
N VAL A 151 -11.84 1.99 -8.77
CA VAL A 151 -10.64 2.78 -8.47
C VAL A 151 -10.96 4.27 -8.55
N THR A 152 -11.62 4.72 -9.60
CA THR A 152 -12.00 6.13 -9.77
C THR A 152 -12.87 6.61 -8.61
N PHE A 153 -13.84 5.80 -8.20
CA PHE A 153 -14.70 6.11 -7.05
C PHE A 153 -13.89 6.21 -5.75
N ASN A 154 -13.05 5.23 -5.45
CA ASN A 154 -12.27 5.21 -4.21
C ASN A 154 -11.24 6.34 -4.16
N MET A 155 -10.65 6.70 -5.29
CA MET A 155 -9.66 7.76 -5.41
C MET A 155 -10.28 9.15 -5.56
N SER A 156 -11.60 9.25 -5.73
CA SER A 156 -12.31 10.52 -6.00
C SER A 156 -11.63 11.34 -7.11
N ARG A 157 -11.17 10.66 -8.16
CA ARG A 157 -10.38 11.22 -9.28
C ARG A 157 -9.03 11.83 -8.87
N SER A 158 -8.58 11.63 -7.65
CA SER A 158 -7.22 11.97 -7.23
C SER A 158 -6.25 10.89 -7.69
N ALA A 159 -6.06 10.76 -9.00
CA ALA A 159 -5.31 9.68 -9.62
C ALA A 159 -3.82 9.73 -9.29
N SER A 160 -3.27 10.92 -9.12
CA SER A 160 -1.88 11.07 -8.70
C SER A 160 -1.61 12.44 -8.06
N TYR A 161 -0.60 12.46 -7.21
CA TYR A 161 -0.07 13.69 -6.64
C TYR A 161 0.38 14.68 -7.73
N PHE A 162 0.97 14.19 -8.80
CA PHE A 162 1.49 15.01 -9.90
C PHE A 162 0.38 15.65 -10.74
N GLU A 163 -0.76 14.96 -10.87
CA GLU A 163 -1.89 15.47 -11.64
C GLU A 163 -2.71 16.48 -10.83
N SER A 164 -3.02 16.15 -9.58
CA SER A 164 -4.05 16.86 -8.80
C SER A 164 -3.50 17.63 -7.60
N GLY A 165 -2.24 17.39 -7.21
CA GLY A 165 -1.68 17.91 -5.96
C GLY A 165 -2.32 17.26 -4.72
N ILE A 166 -1.97 17.82 -3.57
CA ILE A 166 -2.58 17.49 -2.28
C ILE A 166 -3.81 18.38 -2.08
N GLY A 167 -4.96 17.80 -1.85
CA GLY A 167 -6.15 18.55 -1.43
C GLY A 167 -7.12 18.87 -2.56
N ARG A 168 -7.14 18.08 -3.61
CA ARG A 168 -8.24 18.14 -4.57
C ARG A 168 -9.52 17.73 -3.85
N GLY A 169 -10.50 18.64 -3.86
CA GLY A 169 -11.84 18.38 -3.35
C GLY A 169 -12.60 17.39 -4.23
N MET A 170 -13.59 16.75 -3.64
CA MET A 170 -14.53 15.89 -4.34
C MET A 170 -15.54 16.73 -5.11
N GLY A 171 -15.53 16.63 -6.46
CA GLY A 171 -16.54 17.30 -7.29
C GLY A 171 -17.92 16.63 -7.13
N PHE A 172 -18.95 17.41 -6.89
CA PHE A 172 -20.32 16.88 -6.73
C PHE A 172 -20.77 16.06 -7.94
N ARG A 173 -20.75 16.68 -9.12
CA ARG A 173 -21.14 16.02 -10.37
C ARG A 173 -20.29 14.79 -10.66
N ASP A 174 -18.98 14.93 -10.53
CA ASP A 174 -18.03 13.87 -10.83
C ASP A 174 -18.24 12.66 -9.93
N SER A 175 -18.43 12.87 -8.63
CA SER A 175 -18.73 11.81 -7.68
C SER A 175 -20.04 11.09 -7.98
N CYS A 176 -21.08 11.82 -8.39
CA CYS A 176 -22.35 11.21 -8.82
C CYS A 176 -22.20 10.37 -10.09
N GLN A 177 -21.39 10.81 -11.05
CA GLN A 177 -21.11 10.04 -12.27
C GLN A 177 -20.31 8.78 -11.99
N ASP A 178 -19.31 8.87 -11.12
CA ASP A 178 -18.47 7.72 -10.75
C ASP A 178 -19.28 6.62 -10.07
N LEU A 179 -20.30 6.97 -9.30
CA LEU A 179 -21.22 6.00 -8.70
C LEU A 179 -21.94 5.13 -9.72
N LEU A 180 -22.31 5.68 -10.88
CA LEU A 180 -23.04 4.94 -11.90
C LEU A 180 -22.24 3.75 -12.45
N GLY A 181 -20.92 3.84 -12.45
CA GLY A 181 -20.03 2.82 -13.00
C GLY A 181 -19.92 1.57 -12.15
N PHE A 182 -20.30 1.61 -10.86
CA PHE A 182 -20.09 0.45 -9.98
C PHE A 182 -21.17 0.28 -8.89
N VAL A 183 -22.24 1.05 -8.89
CA VAL A 183 -23.34 0.94 -7.92
C VAL A 183 -23.89 -0.50 -7.80
N HIS A 184 -23.89 -1.24 -8.90
CA HIS A 184 -24.35 -2.64 -8.95
C HIS A 184 -23.38 -3.62 -8.28
N LEU A 185 -22.11 -3.26 -8.10
CA LEU A 185 -21.10 -4.09 -7.44
C LEU A 185 -21.14 -3.96 -5.92
N ILE A 186 -21.29 -2.71 -5.41
CA ILE A 186 -21.22 -2.39 -3.98
C ILE A 186 -22.34 -1.38 -3.64
N PRO A 187 -23.61 -1.79 -3.67
CA PRO A 187 -24.74 -0.87 -3.50
C PRO A 187 -24.77 -0.19 -2.13
N GLU A 188 -24.29 -0.85 -1.08
CA GLU A 188 -24.23 -0.29 0.26
C GLU A 188 -23.29 0.93 0.31
N ARG A 189 -22.07 0.80 -0.21
CA ARG A 189 -21.10 1.90 -0.28
C ARG A 189 -21.55 3.02 -1.21
N ALA A 190 -22.24 2.67 -2.29
CA ALA A 190 -22.83 3.66 -3.18
C ALA A 190 -23.91 4.49 -2.44
N ARG A 191 -24.74 3.82 -1.65
CA ARG A 191 -25.74 4.49 -0.79
C ARG A 191 -25.09 5.43 0.22
N GLU A 192 -24.06 4.97 0.92
CA GLU A 192 -23.29 5.80 1.86
C GLU A 192 -22.75 7.05 1.17
N ARG A 193 -22.13 6.90 0.00
CA ARG A 193 -21.58 8.02 -0.76
C ARG A 193 -22.66 9.02 -1.21
N ILE A 194 -23.84 8.55 -1.57
CA ILE A 194 -24.96 9.42 -1.91
C ILE A 194 -25.34 10.28 -0.70
N LEU A 195 -25.40 9.69 0.49
CA LEU A 195 -25.70 10.41 1.72
C LEU A 195 -24.60 11.41 2.07
N ASP A 196 -23.32 11.05 1.92
CA ASP A 196 -22.20 11.96 2.14
C ASP A 196 -22.26 13.18 1.20
N ILE A 197 -22.50 12.93 -0.09
CA ILE A 197 -22.62 13.99 -1.09
C ILE A 197 -23.81 14.90 -0.77
N ALA A 198 -24.94 14.33 -0.36
CA ALA A 198 -26.13 15.11 0.00
C ALA A 198 -25.90 15.95 1.28
N ALA A 199 -25.11 15.46 2.23
CA ALA A 199 -24.80 16.18 3.46
C ALA A 199 -23.87 17.38 3.25
N THR A 200 -23.23 17.51 2.09
CA THR A 200 -22.31 18.61 1.76
C THR A 200 -22.95 19.75 0.96
N GLN A 201 -24.26 19.71 0.73
CA GLN A 201 -25.02 20.75 0.01
C GLN A 201 -25.45 21.92 0.88
#